data_9e0adfaf20a1ff04c3133f82287379db
#
_entry.id   9e0adfaf20a1ff04c3133f82287379db
#
_cell.length_a   1.000
_cell.length_b   1.000
_cell.length_c   1.000
_cell.angle_alpha   90.00
_cell.angle_beta   90.00
_cell.angle_gamma   90.00
#
_symmetry.space_group_name_H-M   'P 1'
#
loop_
_entity.id
_entity.type
_entity.pdbx_description
1 polymer ?
#
loop_
_entity_poly.entity_id
_entity_poly.type
_entity_poly.pdbx_seq_one_letter_code
_entity_poly.pdbx_strand_id
1 'polypeptide(L)'
;MEIGADVTSIGAYTFYGASNLTGVTFEKGSKLQTVGRLAFCLDTSLTEIVLPEGVQSIGDRTFGHCYKLTSVYVPLGTSSIDQIAFKGSGSVALSVSEGSYAHDYAVSHGIAFTLREFVDSVLASGSCGSNVSWTLYQSGRFVVSGSGAMENYANQHAQPWAEYRTRIRSVEIGADITSIGAYAFYGASNLTSVTFEKGSKLQTVSRLAFCLDTSLTEIVLPEGVQSIGDRSFGYCYKLTSVYVPLGTSSIDQIAFKGSGSVVLDVAEGSYAHEYAVSHGIAYKTR
;
A
#
# COMPACT_ATOMS: atom_id res chain seq x y z
N MET A 1 4.71 4.81 -30.27
CA MET A 1 4.73 6.09 -29.50
C MET A 1 5.37 5.82 -28.16
N GLU A 2 6.25 6.72 -27.68
CA GLU A 2 6.87 6.59 -26.36
C GLU A 2 6.38 7.69 -25.40
N ILE A 3 6.12 7.33 -24.16
CA ILE A 3 5.68 8.24 -23.08
C ILE A 3 6.85 8.40 -22.11
N GLY A 4 7.25 9.65 -21.86
CA GLY A 4 8.38 10.00 -21.02
C GLY A 4 8.21 9.61 -19.55
N ALA A 5 9.34 9.39 -18.86
CA ALA A 5 9.37 8.88 -17.49
C ALA A 5 8.65 9.76 -16.46
N ASP A 6 8.67 11.08 -16.65
CA ASP A 6 8.09 12.03 -15.68
C ASP A 6 6.56 12.22 -15.81
N VAL A 7 5.92 11.59 -16.81
CA VAL A 7 4.47 11.63 -16.98
C VAL A 7 3.81 10.82 -15.86
N THR A 8 2.99 11.47 -15.05
CA THR A 8 2.28 10.83 -13.92
C THR A 8 0.87 10.40 -14.26
N SER A 9 0.27 10.98 -15.30
CA SER A 9 -1.08 10.61 -15.75
C SER A 9 -1.26 10.77 -17.24
N ILE A 10 -1.98 9.83 -17.86
CA ILE A 10 -2.57 10.00 -19.20
C ILE A 10 -3.99 10.51 -18.98
N GLY A 11 -4.28 11.73 -19.41
CA GLY A 11 -5.57 12.39 -19.21
C GLY A 11 -6.72 11.72 -19.96
N ALA A 12 -7.94 12.14 -19.66
CA ALA A 12 -9.11 11.66 -20.39
C ALA A 12 -9.03 12.05 -21.87
N TYR A 13 -9.43 11.12 -22.76
CA TYR A 13 -9.45 11.30 -24.22
C TYR A 13 -8.09 11.58 -24.89
N THR A 14 -6.95 11.45 -24.19
CA THR A 14 -5.64 11.85 -24.71
C THR A 14 -5.32 11.25 -26.08
N PHE A 15 -5.60 9.98 -26.28
CA PHE A 15 -5.36 9.27 -27.57
C PHE A 15 -6.66 8.73 -28.20
N TYR A 16 -7.81 9.29 -27.78
CA TYR A 16 -9.11 8.83 -28.28
C TYR A 16 -9.17 8.82 -29.82
N GLY A 17 -9.46 7.65 -30.38
CA GLY A 17 -9.60 7.49 -31.82
C GLY A 17 -8.28 7.56 -32.61
N ALA A 18 -7.13 7.36 -31.96
CA ALA A 18 -5.83 7.32 -32.63
C ALA A 18 -5.69 6.01 -33.44
N SER A 19 -6.50 5.87 -34.47
CA SER A 19 -6.70 4.63 -35.25
C SER A 19 -5.43 4.07 -35.92
N ASN A 20 -4.38 4.86 -36.04
CA ASN A 20 -3.07 4.45 -36.55
C ASN A 20 -2.05 4.11 -35.43
N LEU A 21 -2.45 4.22 -34.17
CA LEU A 21 -1.57 3.89 -33.04
C LEU A 21 -1.49 2.36 -32.89
N THR A 22 -0.34 1.80 -33.23
CA THR A 22 -0.11 0.34 -33.17
C THR A 22 0.50 -0.14 -31.87
N GLY A 23 1.20 0.76 -31.14
CA GLY A 23 1.85 0.43 -29.88
C GLY A 23 2.23 1.66 -29.07
N VAL A 24 2.25 1.49 -27.76
CA VAL A 24 2.65 2.49 -26.75
C VAL A 24 3.75 1.88 -25.90
N THR A 25 4.84 2.60 -25.75
CA THR A 25 5.95 2.27 -24.85
C THR A 25 6.11 3.34 -23.78
N PHE A 26 6.70 2.99 -22.69
CA PHE A 26 6.97 3.89 -21.57
C PHE A 26 8.46 3.89 -21.28
N GLU A 27 9.02 5.06 -21.07
CA GLU A 27 10.42 5.21 -20.73
C GLU A 27 10.72 4.51 -19.40
N LYS A 28 11.95 3.97 -19.25
CA LYS A 28 12.39 3.29 -18.02
C LYS A 28 12.29 4.21 -16.83
N GLY A 29 11.70 3.70 -15.73
CA GLY A 29 11.45 4.49 -14.52
C GLY A 29 10.20 5.36 -14.58
N SER A 30 9.26 5.06 -15.49
CA SER A 30 7.99 5.77 -15.64
C SER A 30 7.27 5.97 -14.30
N LYS A 31 6.85 7.22 -14.06
CA LYS A 31 6.08 7.64 -12.87
C LYS A 31 4.56 7.60 -13.10
N LEU A 32 4.10 6.97 -14.17
CA LEU A 32 2.68 6.92 -14.51
C LEU A 32 1.87 6.21 -13.42
N GLN A 33 0.82 6.87 -12.93
CA GLN A 33 -0.09 6.36 -11.89
C GLN A 33 -1.51 6.17 -12.39
N THR A 34 -1.94 6.99 -13.34
CA THR A 34 -3.33 6.98 -13.79
C THR A 34 -3.44 6.94 -15.31
N VAL A 35 -4.31 6.07 -15.82
CA VAL A 35 -4.76 6.09 -17.22
C VAL A 35 -6.24 6.47 -17.22
N GLY A 36 -6.52 7.64 -17.75
CA GLY A 36 -7.81 8.31 -17.61
C GLY A 36 -8.92 7.71 -18.48
N ARG A 37 -10.13 8.22 -18.24
CA ARG A 37 -11.33 7.87 -18.99
C ARG A 37 -11.12 8.02 -20.50
N LEU A 38 -11.51 6.98 -21.28
CA LEU A 38 -11.47 7.00 -22.75
C LEU A 38 -10.10 7.31 -23.36
N ALA A 39 -9.00 7.15 -22.59
CA ALA A 39 -7.67 7.59 -22.98
C ALA A 39 -7.17 6.94 -24.28
N PHE A 40 -7.49 5.66 -24.52
CA PHE A 40 -7.15 4.89 -25.71
C PHE A 40 -8.40 4.32 -26.42
N CYS A 41 -9.58 4.86 -26.09
CA CYS A 41 -10.82 4.35 -26.68
C CYS A 41 -10.85 4.58 -28.20
N LEU A 42 -11.31 3.58 -28.95
CA LEU A 42 -11.32 3.57 -30.41
C LEU A 42 -9.93 3.57 -31.08
N ASP A 43 -8.89 3.18 -30.34
CA ASP A 43 -7.56 2.94 -30.93
C ASP A 43 -7.54 1.57 -31.62
N THR A 44 -8.14 1.53 -32.78
CA THR A 44 -8.49 0.29 -33.49
C THR A 44 -7.29 -0.48 -34.06
N SER A 45 -6.09 0.10 -34.03
CA SER A 45 -4.84 -0.54 -34.45
C SER A 45 -3.93 -0.95 -33.31
N LEU A 46 -4.25 -0.56 -32.07
CA LEU A 46 -3.48 -0.96 -30.89
C LEU A 46 -3.64 -2.47 -30.66
N THR A 47 -2.53 -3.20 -30.64
CA THR A 47 -2.50 -4.66 -30.48
C THR A 47 -2.15 -5.11 -29.08
N GLU A 48 -1.26 -4.37 -28.42
CA GLU A 48 -0.82 -4.66 -27.05
C GLU A 48 -0.40 -3.38 -26.33
N ILE A 49 -0.45 -3.42 -25.02
CA ILE A 49 0.13 -2.39 -24.17
C ILE A 49 0.64 -3.01 -22.86
N VAL A 50 1.86 -2.62 -22.47
CA VAL A 50 2.47 -3.00 -21.19
C VAL A 50 2.47 -1.77 -20.28
N LEU A 51 1.51 -1.70 -19.35
CA LEU A 51 1.44 -0.59 -18.41
C LEU A 51 2.62 -0.64 -17.41
N PRO A 52 3.24 0.49 -17.08
CA PRO A 52 4.34 0.52 -16.14
C PRO A 52 3.88 0.19 -14.70
N GLU A 53 4.81 -0.34 -13.89
CA GLU A 53 4.55 -0.84 -12.52
C GLU A 53 3.94 0.21 -11.57
N GLY A 54 4.04 1.49 -11.91
CA GLY A 54 3.46 2.59 -11.13
C GLY A 54 1.95 2.77 -11.26
N VAL A 55 1.30 2.15 -12.25
CA VAL A 55 -0.13 2.39 -12.55
C VAL A 55 -1.02 1.85 -11.43
N GLN A 56 -1.82 2.73 -10.86
CA GLN A 56 -2.75 2.46 -9.77
C GLN A 56 -4.21 2.42 -10.23
N SER A 57 -4.56 3.20 -11.27
CA SER A 57 -5.94 3.28 -11.74
C SER A 57 -6.09 3.30 -13.25
N ILE A 58 -7.12 2.62 -13.74
CA ILE A 58 -7.55 2.55 -15.15
C ILE A 58 -9.02 2.99 -15.22
N GLY A 59 -9.30 4.07 -15.95
CA GLY A 59 -10.59 4.74 -15.98
C GLY A 59 -11.63 4.10 -16.89
N ASP A 60 -12.82 4.72 -16.92
CA ASP A 60 -13.96 4.34 -17.73
C ASP A 60 -13.59 4.25 -19.22
N ARG A 61 -13.89 3.10 -19.84
CA ARG A 61 -13.63 2.81 -21.27
C ARG A 61 -12.24 3.18 -21.75
N THR A 62 -11.25 3.16 -20.88
CA THR A 62 -9.85 3.51 -21.24
C THR A 62 -9.41 2.79 -22.50
N PHE A 63 -9.72 1.50 -22.62
CA PHE A 63 -9.44 0.64 -23.78
C PHE A 63 -10.72 0.21 -24.49
N GLY A 64 -11.77 1.00 -24.44
CA GLY A 64 -13.04 0.66 -25.08
C GLY A 64 -12.92 0.62 -26.60
N HIS A 65 -13.54 -0.40 -27.25
CA HIS A 65 -13.58 -0.56 -28.71
C HIS A 65 -12.20 -0.61 -29.39
N CYS A 66 -11.17 -1.06 -28.68
CA CYS A 66 -9.85 -1.37 -29.26
C CYS A 66 -9.90 -2.76 -29.88
N TYR A 67 -10.43 -2.86 -31.11
CA TYR A 67 -10.81 -4.15 -31.73
C TYR A 67 -9.64 -5.09 -32.02
N LYS A 68 -8.40 -4.56 -32.16
CA LYS A 68 -7.19 -5.36 -32.37
C LYS A 68 -6.40 -5.62 -31.09
N LEU A 69 -6.85 -5.08 -29.95
CA LEU A 69 -6.15 -5.25 -28.69
C LEU A 69 -6.32 -6.69 -28.19
N THR A 70 -5.20 -7.39 -28.12
CA THR A 70 -5.14 -8.79 -27.68
C THR A 70 -4.51 -8.98 -26.31
N SER A 71 -3.67 -8.04 -25.88
CA SER A 71 -2.96 -8.14 -24.61
C SER A 71 -2.80 -6.80 -23.90
N VAL A 72 -3.11 -6.79 -22.62
CA VAL A 72 -2.82 -5.66 -21.72
C VAL A 72 -2.12 -6.20 -20.47
N TYR A 73 -0.88 -5.80 -20.25
CA TYR A 73 -0.25 -6.02 -18.94
C TYR A 73 -0.78 -5.02 -17.94
N VAL A 74 -1.35 -5.51 -16.85
CA VAL A 74 -1.83 -4.70 -15.73
C VAL A 74 -0.96 -5.01 -14.50
N PRO A 75 -0.23 -4.01 -13.98
CA PRO A 75 0.71 -4.24 -12.88
C PRO A 75 0.02 -4.56 -11.56
N LEU A 76 0.74 -5.30 -10.69
CA LEU A 76 0.26 -5.74 -9.37
C LEU A 76 -0.24 -4.56 -8.51
N GLY A 77 0.40 -3.39 -8.63
CA GLY A 77 0.06 -2.17 -7.88
C GLY A 77 -1.29 -1.53 -8.26
N THR A 78 -1.95 -2.00 -9.33
CA THR A 78 -3.26 -1.47 -9.75
C THR A 78 -4.33 -1.84 -8.75
N SER A 79 -5.03 -0.84 -8.20
CA SER A 79 -6.05 -0.99 -7.17
C SER A 79 -7.45 -0.55 -7.63
N SER A 80 -7.55 -0.02 -8.84
CA SER A 80 -8.83 0.42 -9.42
C SER A 80 -8.83 0.22 -10.93
N ILE A 81 -9.83 -0.50 -11.42
CA ILE A 81 -10.14 -0.64 -12.85
C ILE A 81 -11.65 -0.40 -12.98
N ASP A 82 -12.02 0.55 -13.83
CA ASP A 82 -13.44 0.83 -14.04
C ASP A 82 -14.15 -0.39 -14.66
N GLN A 83 -15.41 -0.63 -14.27
CA GLN A 83 -16.21 -1.81 -14.67
C GLN A 83 -16.31 -2.00 -16.18
N ILE A 84 -16.20 -0.92 -16.95
CA ILE A 84 -16.30 -0.95 -18.42
C ILE A 84 -15.00 -0.50 -19.11
N ALA A 85 -13.85 -0.57 -18.42
CA ALA A 85 -12.55 -0.16 -18.95
C ALA A 85 -12.22 -0.80 -20.31
N PHE A 86 -12.64 -2.05 -20.55
CA PHE A 86 -12.38 -2.84 -21.76
C PHE A 86 -13.63 -3.08 -22.62
N LYS A 87 -14.70 -2.30 -22.42
CA LYS A 87 -15.97 -2.51 -23.12
C LYS A 87 -15.82 -2.47 -24.63
N GLY A 88 -16.23 -3.54 -25.31
CA GLY A 88 -16.19 -3.64 -26.77
C GLY A 88 -14.85 -4.05 -27.38
N SER A 89 -13.84 -4.37 -26.55
CA SER A 89 -12.53 -4.90 -26.98
C SER A 89 -12.51 -6.43 -26.84
N GLY A 90 -13.33 -7.10 -27.63
CA GLY A 90 -13.81 -8.46 -27.44
C GLY A 90 -12.77 -9.60 -27.41
N SER A 91 -11.50 -9.37 -27.75
CA SER A 91 -10.46 -10.42 -27.76
C SER A 91 -9.31 -10.14 -26.81
N VAL A 92 -9.45 -9.13 -25.95
CA VAL A 92 -8.37 -8.75 -25.02
C VAL A 92 -8.19 -9.81 -23.94
N ALA A 93 -6.94 -10.17 -23.67
CA ALA A 93 -6.52 -10.91 -22.48
C ALA A 93 -5.68 -10.01 -21.57
N LEU A 94 -5.94 -10.08 -20.27
CA LEU A 94 -5.13 -9.35 -19.29
C LEU A 94 -3.96 -10.22 -18.85
N SER A 95 -2.76 -9.67 -18.87
CA SER A 95 -1.57 -10.29 -18.27
C SER A 95 -1.44 -9.76 -16.86
N VAL A 96 -1.65 -10.61 -15.85
CA VAL A 96 -1.85 -10.21 -14.44
C VAL A 96 -1.07 -11.12 -13.49
N SER A 97 -0.82 -10.63 -12.28
CA SER A 97 -0.29 -11.46 -11.19
C SER A 97 -1.43 -12.15 -10.45
N GLU A 98 -1.21 -13.40 -10.03
CA GLU A 98 -2.16 -14.16 -9.23
C GLU A 98 -2.54 -13.40 -7.95
N GLY A 99 -3.84 -13.37 -7.59
CA GLY A 99 -4.35 -12.68 -6.42
C GLY A 99 -4.29 -11.14 -6.49
N SER A 100 -3.93 -10.55 -7.63
CA SER A 100 -3.98 -9.10 -7.82
C SER A 100 -5.41 -8.59 -8.01
N TYR A 101 -5.65 -7.29 -7.77
CA TYR A 101 -6.92 -6.65 -8.12
C TYR A 101 -7.30 -6.86 -9.59
N ALA A 102 -6.32 -6.80 -10.51
CA ALA A 102 -6.55 -7.02 -11.94
C ALA A 102 -6.91 -8.48 -12.26
N HIS A 103 -6.38 -9.46 -11.50
CA HIS A 103 -6.79 -10.86 -11.61
C HIS A 103 -8.26 -11.04 -11.19
N ASP A 104 -8.65 -10.53 -10.02
CA ASP A 104 -10.03 -10.60 -9.54
C ASP A 104 -10.99 -9.86 -10.48
N TYR A 105 -10.55 -8.71 -11.01
CA TYR A 105 -11.30 -7.97 -12.03
C TYR A 105 -11.52 -8.81 -13.28
N ALA A 106 -10.48 -9.46 -13.83
CA ALA A 106 -10.60 -10.30 -15.02
C ALA A 106 -11.56 -11.47 -14.79
N VAL A 107 -11.44 -12.16 -13.66
CA VAL A 107 -12.34 -13.26 -13.28
C VAL A 107 -13.79 -12.78 -13.17
N SER A 108 -14.04 -11.70 -12.45
CA SER A 108 -15.39 -11.19 -12.20
C SER A 108 -16.10 -10.65 -13.46
N HIS A 109 -15.33 -10.19 -14.45
CA HIS A 109 -15.85 -9.63 -15.71
C HIS A 109 -15.78 -10.61 -16.89
N GLY A 110 -15.33 -11.85 -16.67
CA GLY A 110 -15.21 -12.87 -17.72
C GLY A 110 -14.20 -12.50 -18.82
N ILE A 111 -13.17 -11.70 -18.47
CA ILE A 111 -12.10 -11.32 -19.40
C ILE A 111 -11.03 -12.40 -19.34
N ALA A 112 -10.57 -12.87 -20.51
CA ALA A 112 -9.44 -13.81 -20.59
C ALA A 112 -8.20 -13.24 -19.90
N PHE A 113 -7.43 -14.08 -19.22
CA PHE A 113 -6.18 -13.64 -18.59
C PHE A 113 -5.09 -14.70 -18.67
N THR A 114 -3.85 -14.23 -18.55
CA THR A 114 -2.65 -15.06 -18.36
C THR A 114 -1.99 -14.67 -17.04
N LEU A 115 -1.61 -15.66 -16.24
CA LEU A 115 -0.85 -15.41 -15.04
C LEU A 115 0.63 -15.22 -15.38
N ARG A 116 1.21 -14.14 -14.86
CA ARG A 116 2.66 -13.93 -14.87
C ARG A 116 3.25 -14.27 -13.51
N GLU A 117 4.40 -14.91 -13.49
CA GLU A 117 5.23 -14.91 -12.30
C GLU A 117 5.62 -13.46 -11.98
N PHE A 118 5.15 -12.99 -10.83
CA PHE A 118 5.49 -11.67 -10.34
C PHE A 118 6.81 -11.76 -9.56
N VAL A 119 7.86 -11.24 -10.15
CA VAL A 119 9.09 -10.95 -9.41
C VAL A 119 8.93 -9.57 -8.78
N ASP A 120 8.63 -9.55 -7.48
CA ASP A 120 8.51 -8.29 -6.72
C ASP A 120 9.87 -7.60 -6.65
N SER A 121 10.18 -6.78 -7.64
CA SER A 121 11.47 -6.12 -7.74
C SER A 121 11.58 -4.96 -6.76
N VAL A 122 12.81 -4.70 -6.30
CA VAL A 122 13.10 -3.59 -5.40
C VAL A 122 12.85 -2.26 -6.11
N LEU A 123 12.01 -1.41 -5.52
CA LEU A 123 11.79 -0.04 -5.96
C LEU A 123 12.82 0.91 -5.35
N ALA A 124 13.05 0.80 -4.05
CA ALA A 124 14.00 1.60 -3.30
C ALA A 124 14.44 0.86 -2.03
N SER A 125 15.62 1.18 -1.51
CA SER A 125 16.14 0.61 -0.27
C SER A 125 17.16 1.56 0.38
N GLY A 126 17.45 1.35 1.66
CA GLY A 126 18.43 2.16 2.39
C GLY A 126 18.53 1.77 3.86
N SER A 127 19.22 2.61 4.64
CA SER A 127 19.33 2.46 6.09
C SER A 127 18.24 3.24 6.81
N CYS A 128 17.81 2.74 7.97
CA CYS A 128 16.86 3.39 8.86
C CYS A 128 17.19 3.17 10.35
N GLY A 129 18.44 2.92 10.64
CA GLY A 129 19.05 2.73 11.96
C GLY A 129 20.48 2.26 11.82
N SER A 130 21.24 2.18 12.91
CA SER A 130 22.67 1.83 12.86
C SER A 130 22.92 0.45 12.24
N ASN A 131 22.01 -0.49 12.43
CA ASN A 131 22.08 -1.84 11.86
C ASN A 131 20.69 -2.29 11.38
N VAL A 132 19.90 -1.32 10.92
CA VAL A 132 18.53 -1.53 10.41
C VAL A 132 18.44 -0.98 8.99
N SER A 133 17.93 -1.78 8.09
CA SER A 133 17.69 -1.41 6.70
C SER A 133 16.22 -1.55 6.33
N TRP A 134 15.85 -0.86 5.27
CA TRP A 134 14.52 -0.97 4.68
C TRP A 134 14.61 -1.28 3.19
N THR A 135 13.60 -1.96 2.70
CA THR A 135 13.42 -2.24 1.27
C THR A 135 11.96 -2.06 0.92
N LEU A 136 11.68 -1.20 -0.04
CA LEU A 136 10.36 -1.04 -0.65
C LEU A 136 10.35 -1.73 -2.00
N TYR A 137 9.37 -2.56 -2.23
CA TYR A 137 9.17 -3.29 -3.47
C TYR A 137 8.11 -2.62 -4.36
N GLN A 138 8.07 -2.98 -5.62
CA GLN A 138 7.11 -2.45 -6.59
C GLN A 138 5.66 -2.75 -6.22
N SER A 139 5.40 -3.86 -5.55
CA SER A 139 4.08 -4.21 -4.99
C SER A 139 3.56 -3.24 -3.93
N GLY A 140 4.43 -2.41 -3.35
CA GLY A 140 4.16 -1.62 -2.16
C GLY A 140 4.46 -2.34 -0.85
N ARG A 141 5.06 -3.54 -0.91
CA ARG A 141 5.57 -4.25 0.25
C ARG A 141 6.83 -3.55 0.77
N PHE A 142 6.80 -3.16 2.04
CA PHE A 142 7.90 -2.49 2.73
C PHE A 142 8.46 -3.42 3.81
N VAL A 143 9.72 -3.77 3.72
CA VAL A 143 10.39 -4.68 4.66
C VAL A 143 11.40 -3.91 5.48
N VAL A 144 11.36 -4.07 6.80
CA VAL A 144 12.37 -3.59 7.74
C VAL A 144 13.15 -4.79 8.25
N SER A 145 14.47 -4.80 8.05
CA SER A 145 15.34 -5.91 8.40
C SER A 145 16.59 -5.44 9.15
N GLY A 146 17.33 -6.37 9.72
CA GLY A 146 18.49 -6.08 10.55
C GLY A 146 18.19 -6.24 12.03
N SER A 147 18.88 -5.50 12.90
CA SER A 147 18.74 -5.62 14.34
C SER A 147 18.86 -4.27 15.06
N GLY A 148 18.05 -4.09 16.12
CA GLY A 148 18.04 -2.89 16.94
C GLY A 148 16.90 -1.93 16.60
N ALA A 149 17.07 -0.66 16.94
CA ALA A 149 16.03 0.36 16.81
C ALA A 149 16.05 1.02 15.42
N MET A 150 14.86 1.28 14.87
CA MET A 150 14.72 2.25 13.78
C MET A 150 15.02 3.66 14.29
N GLU A 151 15.50 4.53 13.41
CA GLU A 151 15.70 5.95 13.71
C GLU A 151 14.40 6.66 14.06
N ASN A 152 14.52 7.66 14.95
CA ASN A 152 13.45 8.61 15.23
C ASN A 152 13.60 9.80 14.27
N TYR A 153 12.60 10.01 13.44
CA TYR A 153 12.60 11.12 12.49
C TYR A 153 12.03 12.40 13.14
N ALA A 154 12.57 13.55 12.76
CA ALA A 154 12.16 14.83 13.32
C ALA A 154 10.76 15.28 12.87
N ASN A 155 10.35 14.86 11.69
CA ASN A 155 9.06 15.20 11.08
C ASN A 155 8.69 14.20 9.96
N GLN A 156 7.53 14.40 9.38
CA GLN A 156 6.93 13.53 8.34
C GLN A 156 7.64 13.54 6.97
N HIS A 157 8.67 14.31 6.77
CA HIS A 157 9.45 14.40 5.53
C HIS A 157 10.90 13.94 5.70
N ALA A 158 11.27 13.57 6.92
CA ALA A 158 12.65 13.22 7.25
C ALA A 158 12.98 11.73 7.00
N GLN A 159 11.98 10.89 6.79
CA GLN A 159 12.22 9.47 6.49
C GLN A 159 12.86 9.33 5.09
N PRO A 160 13.82 8.42 4.90
CA PRO A 160 14.43 8.17 3.58
C PRO A 160 13.43 7.75 2.50
N TRP A 161 12.25 7.26 2.88
CA TRP A 161 11.16 6.84 1.98
C TRP A 161 9.99 7.82 1.94
N ALA A 162 10.14 9.07 2.40
CA ALA A 162 9.04 10.03 2.50
C ALA A 162 8.30 10.27 1.17
N GLU A 163 9.02 10.25 0.05
CA GLU A 163 8.44 10.39 -1.30
C GLU A 163 7.60 9.18 -1.72
N TYR A 164 7.85 8.00 -1.15
CA TYR A 164 7.17 6.74 -1.47
C TYR A 164 6.05 6.39 -0.48
N ARG A 165 5.80 7.19 0.56
CA ARG A 165 4.89 6.81 1.67
C ARG A 165 3.49 6.36 1.20
N THR A 166 2.93 7.00 0.17
CA THR A 166 1.63 6.62 -0.39
C THR A 166 1.68 5.36 -1.25
N ARG A 167 2.87 4.85 -1.56
CA ARG A 167 3.05 3.57 -2.25
C ARG A 167 3.13 2.39 -1.29
N ILE A 168 3.36 2.63 0.01
CA ILE A 168 3.44 1.58 1.02
C ILE A 168 2.04 1.00 1.24
N ARG A 169 1.89 -0.31 1.03
CA ARG A 169 0.64 -1.08 1.18
C ARG A 169 0.69 -2.06 2.33
N SER A 170 1.85 -2.67 2.54
CA SER A 170 2.12 -3.57 3.65
C SER A 170 3.49 -3.30 4.25
N VAL A 171 3.62 -3.51 5.55
CA VAL A 171 4.88 -3.39 6.29
C VAL A 171 5.16 -4.72 6.97
N GLU A 172 6.37 -5.23 6.76
CA GLU A 172 6.90 -6.43 7.41
C GLU A 172 8.07 -6.01 8.31
N ILE A 173 7.97 -6.27 9.60
CA ILE A 173 8.99 -5.92 10.60
C ILE A 173 9.74 -7.17 11.02
N GLY A 174 11.05 -7.20 10.78
CA GLY A 174 11.93 -8.31 11.14
C GLY A 174 12.00 -8.58 12.64
N ALA A 175 12.32 -9.82 13.01
CA ALA A 175 12.25 -10.30 14.38
C ALA A 175 13.16 -9.54 15.35
N ASP A 176 14.34 -9.12 14.89
CA ASP A 176 15.35 -8.46 15.74
C ASP A 176 15.19 -6.93 15.83
N ILE A 177 14.13 -6.36 15.28
CA ILE A 177 13.80 -4.95 15.40
C ILE A 177 13.22 -4.68 16.79
N THR A 178 13.79 -3.71 17.49
CA THR A 178 13.40 -3.41 18.88
C THR A 178 12.50 -2.20 19.04
N SER A 179 12.52 -1.26 18.08
CA SER A 179 11.57 -0.15 18.08
C SER A 179 11.20 0.29 16.67
N ILE A 180 9.95 0.71 16.49
CA ILE A 180 9.50 1.47 15.33
C ILE A 180 9.70 2.95 15.66
N GLY A 181 10.50 3.63 14.84
CA GLY A 181 10.92 5.02 15.11
C GLY A 181 9.79 6.04 15.00
N ALA A 182 10.00 7.21 15.59
CA ALA A 182 9.06 8.31 15.50
C ALA A 182 8.85 8.72 14.02
N TYR A 183 7.60 8.97 13.62
CA TYR A 183 7.17 9.29 12.26
C TYR A 183 7.48 8.23 11.19
N ALA A 184 7.93 7.03 11.52
CA ALA A 184 8.42 6.06 10.53
C ALA A 184 7.43 5.83 9.37
N PHE A 185 6.15 5.59 9.65
CA PHE A 185 5.12 5.35 8.64
C PHE A 185 4.06 6.46 8.58
N TYR A 186 4.34 7.63 9.17
CA TYR A 186 3.40 8.74 9.20
C TYR A 186 2.81 9.06 7.82
N GLY A 187 1.48 8.96 7.68
CA GLY A 187 0.75 9.28 6.46
C GLY A 187 0.94 8.27 5.32
N ALA A 188 1.28 7.01 5.63
CA ALA A 188 1.23 5.91 4.69
C ALA A 188 -0.24 5.54 4.42
N SER A 189 -0.97 6.46 3.78
CA SER A 189 -2.43 6.42 3.64
C SER A 189 -2.99 5.18 2.92
N ASN A 190 -2.15 4.45 2.19
CA ASN A 190 -2.50 3.20 1.52
C ASN A 190 -2.05 1.94 2.28
N LEU A 191 -1.44 2.11 3.46
CA LEU A 191 -1.03 1.00 4.32
C LEU A 191 -2.26 0.27 4.86
N THR A 192 -2.38 -1.01 4.52
CA THR A 192 -3.51 -1.86 4.93
C THR A 192 -3.13 -2.91 5.96
N SER A 193 -1.84 -3.29 6.05
CA SER A 193 -1.38 -4.33 6.96
C SER A 193 0.02 -4.08 7.49
N VAL A 194 0.24 -4.43 8.76
CA VAL A 194 1.54 -4.46 9.42
C VAL A 194 1.72 -5.83 10.05
N THR A 195 2.78 -6.50 9.70
CA THR A 195 3.13 -7.82 10.23
C THR A 195 4.48 -7.82 10.93
N PHE A 196 4.61 -8.67 11.90
CA PHE A 196 5.84 -8.85 12.68
C PHE A 196 6.31 -10.29 12.52
N GLU A 197 7.59 -10.46 12.26
CA GLU A 197 8.19 -11.78 12.15
C GLU A 197 8.09 -12.55 13.48
N LYS A 198 7.96 -13.87 13.40
CA LYS A 198 7.85 -14.73 14.59
C LYS A 198 9.06 -14.56 15.50
N GLY A 199 8.81 -14.40 16.79
CA GLY A 199 9.86 -14.15 17.78
C GLY A 199 10.29 -12.67 17.84
N SER A 200 9.46 -11.75 17.37
CA SER A 200 9.72 -10.30 17.38
C SER A 200 10.18 -9.80 18.75
N LYS A 201 11.27 -9.03 18.73
CA LYS A 201 11.85 -8.34 19.90
C LYS A 201 11.38 -6.90 20.04
N LEU A 202 10.29 -6.52 19.34
CA LEU A 202 9.76 -5.16 19.38
C LEU A 202 9.32 -4.80 20.80
N GLN A 203 9.82 -3.68 21.32
CA GLN A 203 9.51 -3.13 22.66
C GLN A 203 8.76 -1.81 22.56
N THR A 204 9.00 -1.03 21.51
CA THR A 204 8.47 0.33 21.44
C THR A 204 7.87 0.64 20.09
N VAL A 205 6.64 1.19 20.10
CA VAL A 205 6.05 1.91 18.97
C VAL A 205 6.14 3.40 19.32
N SER A 206 7.03 4.13 18.62
CA SER A 206 7.34 5.49 18.97
C SER A 206 6.25 6.49 18.56
N ARG A 207 6.43 7.75 18.98
CA ARG A 207 5.54 8.88 18.69
C ARG A 207 5.23 8.97 17.20
N LEU A 208 3.92 9.10 16.82
CA LEU A 208 3.45 9.34 15.45
C LEU A 208 3.88 8.26 14.43
N ALA A 209 4.25 7.06 14.89
CA ALA A 209 4.83 6.02 14.04
C ALA A 209 3.90 5.60 12.89
N PHE A 210 2.59 5.46 13.14
CA PHE A 210 1.53 5.10 12.19
C PHE A 210 0.43 6.17 12.11
N CYS A 211 0.72 7.40 12.50
CA CYS A 211 -0.28 8.47 12.49
C CYS A 211 -0.72 8.79 11.06
N LEU A 212 -2.04 8.97 10.84
CA LEU A 212 -2.64 9.21 9.52
C LEU A 212 -2.53 8.04 8.52
N ASP A 213 -2.36 6.82 9.02
CA ASP A 213 -2.43 5.61 8.20
C ASP A 213 -3.91 5.22 8.01
N THR A 214 -4.56 5.97 7.15
CA THR A 214 -6.03 6.02 7.04
C THR A 214 -6.67 4.75 6.45
N SER A 215 -5.86 3.83 5.90
CA SER A 215 -6.32 2.54 5.36
C SER A 215 -6.02 1.34 6.26
N LEU A 216 -5.26 1.53 7.34
CA LEU A 216 -4.95 0.47 8.30
C LEU A 216 -6.22 0.10 9.06
N THR A 217 -6.60 -1.19 9.04
CA THR A 217 -7.84 -1.69 9.66
C THR A 217 -7.58 -2.41 10.98
N GLU A 218 -6.45 -3.08 11.09
CA GLU A 218 -6.07 -3.81 12.30
C GLU A 218 -4.55 -3.88 12.46
N ILE A 219 -4.10 -4.08 13.68
CA ILE A 219 -2.72 -4.39 14.00
C ILE A 219 -2.66 -5.30 15.23
N VAL A 220 -1.81 -6.34 15.14
CA VAL A 220 -1.52 -7.25 16.25
C VAL A 220 -0.09 -6.98 16.72
N LEU A 221 0.05 -6.25 17.83
CA LEU A 221 1.37 -5.96 18.38
C LEU A 221 1.99 -7.22 18.99
N PRO A 222 3.31 -7.46 18.82
CA PRO A 222 3.96 -8.63 19.37
C PRO A 222 4.08 -8.54 20.91
N GLU A 223 4.18 -9.70 21.56
CA GLU A 223 4.16 -9.86 23.03
C GLU A 223 5.25 -9.06 23.78
N GLY A 224 6.33 -8.67 23.09
CA GLY A 224 7.42 -7.89 23.64
C GLY A 224 7.14 -6.39 23.81
N VAL A 225 6.03 -5.88 23.26
CA VAL A 225 5.76 -4.42 23.27
C VAL A 225 5.45 -3.92 24.67
N GLN A 226 6.27 -2.97 25.14
CA GLN A 226 6.18 -2.35 26.46
C GLN A 226 5.62 -0.93 26.39
N SER A 227 5.85 -0.20 25.28
CA SER A 227 5.52 1.21 25.18
C SER A 227 4.87 1.56 23.84
N ILE A 228 3.79 2.35 23.91
CA ILE A 228 3.04 2.90 22.76
C ILE A 228 3.01 4.43 22.91
N GLY A 229 3.66 5.14 22.00
CA GLY A 229 3.93 6.57 22.09
C GLY A 229 2.79 7.49 21.65
N ASP A 230 3.02 8.79 21.84
CA ASP A 230 2.11 9.90 21.49
C ASP A 230 1.61 9.76 20.05
N ARG A 231 0.28 9.70 19.87
CA ARG A 231 -0.41 9.60 18.57
C ARG A 231 0.18 8.54 17.63
N SER A 232 0.78 7.50 18.18
CA SER A 232 1.38 6.44 17.34
C SER A 232 0.37 5.79 16.38
N PHE A 233 -0.90 5.74 16.76
CA PHE A 233 -2.05 5.33 15.94
C PHE A 233 -3.08 6.44 15.80
N GLY A 234 -2.65 7.70 15.85
CA GLY A 234 -3.55 8.84 15.74
C GLY A 234 -4.15 9.00 14.34
N TYR A 235 -5.44 9.34 14.25
CA TYR A 235 -6.13 9.60 12.99
C TYR A 235 -6.13 8.43 11.99
N CYS A 236 -6.02 7.20 12.47
CA CYS A 236 -6.19 5.98 11.67
C CYS A 236 -7.69 5.69 11.54
N TYR A 237 -8.36 6.38 10.62
CA TYR A 237 -9.83 6.41 10.56
C TYR A 237 -10.51 5.07 10.31
N LYS A 238 -9.80 4.12 9.68
CA LYS A 238 -10.31 2.77 9.42
C LYS A 238 -9.86 1.73 10.46
N LEU A 239 -9.06 2.13 11.45
CA LEU A 239 -8.53 1.22 12.46
C LEU A 239 -9.66 0.79 13.41
N THR A 240 -9.99 -0.49 13.36
CA THR A 240 -11.07 -1.09 14.15
C THR A 240 -10.58 -2.05 15.24
N SER A 241 -9.34 -2.55 15.14
CA SER A 241 -8.80 -3.51 16.09
C SER A 241 -7.32 -3.32 16.34
N VAL A 242 -6.92 -3.26 17.61
CA VAL A 242 -5.51 -3.27 18.03
C VAL A 242 -5.35 -4.29 19.14
N TYR A 243 -4.57 -5.34 18.89
CA TYR A 243 -4.12 -6.20 19.98
C TYR A 243 -2.99 -5.53 20.73
N VAL A 244 -3.16 -5.36 22.05
CA VAL A 244 -2.15 -4.80 22.97
C VAL A 244 -1.73 -5.90 23.94
N PRO A 245 -0.44 -6.31 23.93
CA PRO A 245 0.01 -7.44 24.76
C PRO A 245 0.03 -7.11 26.25
N LEU A 246 -0.09 -8.15 27.07
CA LEU A 246 -0.10 -8.07 28.55
C LEU A 246 1.10 -7.32 29.12
N GLY A 247 2.28 -7.44 28.49
CA GLY A 247 3.52 -6.78 28.91
C GLY A 247 3.58 -5.28 28.69
N THR A 248 2.57 -4.68 28.05
CA THR A 248 2.54 -3.22 27.80
C THR A 248 2.31 -2.48 29.13
N SER A 249 3.27 -1.62 29.48
CA SER A 249 3.26 -0.86 30.74
C SER A 249 3.17 0.64 30.55
N SER A 250 3.20 1.12 29.30
CA SER A 250 3.09 2.54 28.98
C SER A 250 2.32 2.73 27.66
N ILE A 251 1.22 3.49 27.72
CA ILE A 251 0.48 3.97 26.56
C ILE A 251 0.26 5.47 26.74
N ASP A 252 0.70 6.25 25.75
CA ASP A 252 0.52 7.70 25.83
C ASP A 252 -0.98 8.07 25.81
N GLN A 253 -1.35 9.12 26.55
CA GLN A 253 -2.74 9.55 26.73
C GLN A 253 -3.50 9.80 25.41
N ILE A 254 -2.80 10.13 24.36
CA ILE A 254 -3.38 10.43 23.05
C ILE A 254 -2.88 9.47 21.95
N ALA A 255 -2.41 8.27 22.32
CA ALA A 255 -1.88 7.28 21.38
C ALA A 255 -2.84 6.98 20.23
N PHE A 256 -4.16 6.91 20.50
CA PHE A 256 -5.24 6.62 19.55
C PHE A 256 -6.11 7.83 19.19
N LYS A 257 -5.60 9.06 19.41
CA LYS A 257 -6.38 10.28 19.17
C LYS A 257 -6.94 10.34 17.74
N GLY A 258 -8.25 10.51 17.63
CA GLY A 258 -8.93 10.65 16.33
C GLY A 258 -9.19 9.34 15.57
N SER A 259 -8.85 8.18 16.16
CA SER A 259 -9.14 6.84 15.63
C SER A 259 -10.42 6.30 16.28
N GLY A 260 -11.52 6.97 16.02
CA GLY A 260 -12.77 6.89 16.81
C GLY A 260 -13.51 5.56 16.83
N SER A 261 -13.12 4.57 16.01
CA SER A 261 -13.79 3.25 15.97
C SER A 261 -12.90 2.13 16.49
N VAL A 262 -11.75 2.45 17.05
CA VAL A 262 -10.76 1.45 17.50
C VAL A 262 -11.31 0.68 18.73
N VAL A 263 -11.14 -0.64 18.71
CA VAL A 263 -11.38 -1.56 19.82
C VAL A 263 -10.05 -2.15 20.24
N LEU A 264 -9.66 -1.98 21.49
CA LEU A 264 -8.44 -2.60 22.02
C LEU A 264 -8.73 -4.04 22.48
N ASP A 265 -7.95 -4.98 21.97
CA ASP A 265 -7.99 -6.38 22.40
C ASP A 265 -6.92 -6.56 23.47
N VAL A 266 -7.31 -6.73 24.72
CA VAL A 266 -6.45 -6.62 25.91
C VAL A 266 -6.66 -7.77 26.88
N ALA A 267 -5.67 -8.06 27.72
CA ALA A 267 -5.85 -8.96 28.85
C ALA A 267 -6.61 -8.25 29.98
N GLU A 268 -7.55 -8.94 30.62
CA GLU A 268 -8.30 -8.40 31.77
C GLU A 268 -7.35 -8.00 32.91
N GLY A 269 -7.55 -6.81 33.48
CA GLY A 269 -6.73 -6.24 34.55
C GLY A 269 -5.33 -5.78 34.11
N SER A 270 -5.02 -5.80 32.80
CA SER A 270 -3.74 -5.26 32.31
C SER A 270 -3.73 -3.73 32.30
N TYR A 271 -2.54 -3.13 32.20
CA TYR A 271 -2.38 -1.69 32.00
C TYR A 271 -3.17 -1.18 30.80
N ALA A 272 -3.17 -1.93 29.69
CA ALA A 272 -3.93 -1.57 28.49
C ALA A 272 -5.46 -1.63 28.70
N HIS A 273 -5.95 -2.54 29.55
CA HIS A 273 -7.35 -2.58 29.94
C HIS A 273 -7.74 -1.33 30.77
N GLU A 274 -6.94 -0.98 31.78
CA GLU A 274 -7.17 0.21 32.60
C GLU A 274 -7.07 1.51 31.76
N TYR A 275 -6.12 1.54 30.81
CA TYR A 275 -6.00 2.63 29.86
C TYR A 275 -7.27 2.78 29.01
N ALA A 276 -7.79 1.69 28.43
CA ALA A 276 -9.01 1.72 27.62
C ALA A 276 -10.20 2.25 28.41
N VAL A 277 -10.41 1.73 29.63
CA VAL A 277 -11.48 2.18 30.55
C VAL A 277 -11.35 3.67 30.86
N SER A 278 -10.17 4.13 31.27
CA SER A 278 -9.93 5.53 31.69
C SER A 278 -10.06 6.55 30.56
N HIS A 279 -9.82 6.14 29.31
CA HIS A 279 -9.89 6.99 28.13
C HIS A 279 -11.19 6.80 27.31
N GLY A 280 -12.12 5.97 27.76
CA GLY A 280 -13.39 5.70 27.07
C GLY A 280 -13.21 5.04 25.71
N ILE A 281 -12.14 4.27 25.52
CA ILE A 281 -11.88 3.51 24.29
C ILE A 281 -12.57 2.16 24.42
N ALA A 282 -13.27 1.73 23.36
CA ALA A 282 -13.88 0.41 23.32
C ALA A 282 -12.82 -0.69 23.44
N TYR A 283 -13.12 -1.76 24.17
CA TYR A 283 -12.20 -2.88 24.34
C TYR A 283 -12.93 -4.22 24.39
N LYS A 284 -12.21 -5.29 24.16
CA LYS A 284 -12.59 -6.68 24.44
C LYS A 284 -11.50 -7.33 25.29
N THR A 285 -11.88 -8.16 26.23
CA THR A 285 -10.94 -8.92 27.09
C THR A 285 -10.78 -10.35 26.60
N ARG A 286 -9.60 -10.88 26.84
CA ARG A 286 -9.24 -12.30 26.66
C ARG A 286 -9.03 -12.97 28.00
#